data_de59647c997810a74749b04ef63f1db7
#
_entry.id   de59647c997810a74749b04ef63f1db7
#
_cell.length_a   1.000
_cell.length_b   1.000
_cell.length_c   1.000
_cell.angle_alpha   90.00
_cell.angle_beta   90.00
_cell.angle_gamma   90.00
#
_symmetry.space_group_name_H-M   'P 1'
#
loop_
_entity.id
_entity.type
_entity.pdbx_description
1 polymer ?
#
loop_
_entity_poly.entity_id
_entity_poly.type
_entity_poly.pdbx_seq_one_letter_code
_entity_poly.pdbx_strand_id
1 'polypeptide(L)'
;MNIWTLRHPPIDRQGLCIGQTHRPCTMPLEDSMLQASGNAPFVPVRIISSDLPRCSRLAEDLADFWGCMVKLSPQLREMNFGDWDGLSYDEIDETDHVRWRAWCNNWMTEAPPGGESIDQFSTRIVKFLTAERPCEHTVLVTHAGVIRFLQVK
;
A
#
# COMPACT_ATOMS: atom_id res chain seq x y z
N MET A 1 5.79 19.34 -8.61
CA MET A 1 4.49 18.68 -8.41
C MET A 1 4.46 18.20 -6.97
N ASN A 2 3.58 18.76 -6.12
CA ASN A 2 3.52 18.44 -4.69
C ASN A 2 2.47 17.36 -4.47
N ILE A 3 2.93 16.09 -4.51
CA ILE A 3 2.14 14.93 -4.12
C ILE A 3 2.67 14.44 -2.78
N TRP A 4 1.79 14.23 -1.83
CA TRP A 4 2.15 13.65 -0.55
C TRP A 4 1.70 12.18 -0.49
N THR A 5 2.62 11.30 -0.14
CA THR A 5 2.33 9.89 0.04
C THR A 5 2.21 9.59 1.53
N LEU A 6 1.11 8.97 1.91
CA LEU A 6 0.80 8.61 3.28
C LEU A 6 0.63 7.09 3.37
N ARG A 7 1.34 6.47 4.30
CA ARG A 7 1.16 5.06 4.60
C ARG A 7 -0.05 4.88 5.53
N HIS A 8 -0.79 3.78 5.31
CA HIS A 8 -1.83 3.35 6.25
C HIS A 8 -1.31 3.21 7.69
N PRO A 9 -2.19 3.28 8.72
CA PRO A 9 -1.81 3.06 10.11
C PRO A 9 -1.09 1.74 10.33
N PRO A 10 -0.28 1.61 11.40
CA PRO A 10 0.37 0.36 11.74
C PRO A 10 -0.63 -0.80 11.84
N ILE A 11 -0.23 -1.97 11.37
CA ILE A 11 -0.98 -3.22 11.50
C ILE A 11 -0.14 -4.23 12.25
N ASP A 12 -0.78 -5.12 12.99
CA ASP A 12 -0.11 -6.26 13.60
C ASP A 12 0.19 -7.31 12.53
N ARG A 13 1.47 -7.43 12.18
CA ARG A 13 1.93 -8.41 11.19
C ARG A 13 2.16 -9.79 11.77
N GLN A 14 2.48 -9.90 13.06
CA GLN A 14 2.78 -11.18 13.74
C GLN A 14 3.76 -12.09 12.98
N GLY A 15 4.75 -11.51 12.28
CA GLY A 15 5.68 -12.29 11.45
C GLY A 15 5.09 -12.83 10.15
N LEU A 16 3.90 -12.35 9.74
CA LEU A 16 3.22 -12.80 8.53
C LEU A 16 3.65 -12.01 7.29
N CYS A 17 3.62 -12.66 6.15
CA CYS A 17 3.69 -12.05 4.83
C CYS A 17 2.36 -11.37 4.53
N ILE A 18 2.29 -10.04 4.63
CA ILE A 18 1.06 -9.28 4.45
C ILE A 18 1.19 -8.36 3.24
N GLY A 19 0.50 -8.70 2.18
CA GLY A 19 0.28 -7.88 0.99
C GLY A 19 -1.13 -7.30 0.97
N GLN A 20 -2.09 -8.06 0.45
CA GLN A 20 -3.47 -7.63 0.29
C GLN A 20 -4.43 -8.20 1.35
N THR A 21 -4.00 -9.19 2.12
CA THR A 21 -4.78 -9.74 3.23
C THR A 21 -5.16 -8.63 4.22
N HIS A 22 -6.41 -8.68 4.68
CA HIS A 22 -6.90 -7.73 5.68
C HIS A 22 -6.33 -8.03 7.06
N ARG A 23 -5.74 -7.00 7.68
CA ARG A 23 -5.31 -7.01 9.09
C ARG A 23 -5.81 -5.73 9.75
N PRO A 24 -6.32 -5.80 10.98
CA PRO A 24 -6.75 -4.62 11.70
C PRO A 24 -5.57 -3.69 12.00
N CYS A 25 -5.84 -2.41 12.04
CA CYS A 25 -4.87 -1.42 12.50
C CYS A 25 -4.68 -1.56 14.02
N THR A 26 -3.45 -1.37 14.47
CA THR A 26 -3.10 -1.39 15.91
C THR A 26 -3.18 -0.01 16.57
N MET A 27 -3.28 1.05 15.76
CA MET A 27 -3.50 2.42 16.20
C MET A 27 -4.95 2.81 15.91
N PRO A 28 -5.65 3.50 16.81
CA PRO A 28 -6.96 4.07 16.53
C PRO A 28 -6.93 4.97 15.29
N LEU A 29 -7.99 4.92 14.49
CA LEU A 29 -8.08 5.74 13.27
C LEU A 29 -8.03 7.23 13.57
N GLU A 30 -8.67 7.67 14.65
CA GLU A 30 -8.65 9.06 15.11
C GLU A 30 -7.23 9.56 15.37
N ASP A 31 -6.40 8.78 16.08
CA ASP A 31 -5.00 9.12 16.34
C ASP A 31 -4.19 9.19 15.04
N SER A 32 -4.45 8.24 14.13
CA SER A 32 -3.80 8.22 12.82
C SER A 32 -4.18 9.43 11.96
N MET A 33 -5.45 9.82 12.00
CA MET A 33 -5.96 11.00 11.31
C MET A 33 -5.34 12.28 11.88
N LEU A 34 -5.31 12.43 13.21
CA LEU A 34 -4.70 13.58 13.86
C LEU A 34 -3.21 13.69 13.56
N GLN A 35 -2.48 12.57 13.59
CA GLN A 35 -1.07 12.54 13.25
C GLN A 35 -0.83 12.92 11.79
N ALA A 36 -1.63 12.39 10.87
CA ALA A 36 -1.52 12.67 9.45
C ALA A 36 -1.85 14.15 9.16
N SER A 37 -2.96 14.65 9.68
CA SER A 37 -3.38 16.04 9.47
C SER A 37 -2.40 17.06 10.06
N GLY A 38 -1.82 16.76 11.24
CA GLY A 38 -0.81 17.62 11.88
C GLY A 38 0.54 17.66 11.14
N ASN A 39 0.86 16.63 10.35
CA ASN A 39 2.10 16.57 9.55
C ASN A 39 1.87 16.89 8.05
N ALA A 40 0.66 17.27 7.66
CA ALA A 40 0.34 17.54 6.27
C ALA A 40 1.13 18.75 5.74
N PRO A 41 1.86 18.62 4.63
CA PRO A 41 2.64 19.71 4.06
C PRO A 41 1.78 20.75 3.35
N PHE A 42 0.50 20.45 3.12
CA PHE A 42 -0.50 21.31 2.47
C PHE A 42 -1.92 20.80 2.79
N VAL A 43 -2.92 21.63 2.56
CA VAL A 43 -4.32 21.19 2.55
C VAL A 43 -4.60 20.52 1.20
N PRO A 44 -5.00 19.26 1.16
CA PRO A 44 -5.22 18.56 -0.10
C PRO A 44 -6.50 19.03 -0.80
N VAL A 45 -6.48 19.01 -2.12
CA VAL A 45 -7.66 19.22 -2.96
C VAL A 45 -8.38 17.90 -3.26
N ARG A 46 -7.66 16.78 -3.16
CA ARG A 46 -8.21 15.42 -3.27
C ARG A 46 -7.31 14.38 -2.62
N ILE A 47 -7.92 13.27 -2.27
CA ILE A 47 -7.23 12.07 -1.80
C ILE A 47 -7.48 10.94 -2.80
N ILE A 48 -6.44 10.17 -3.15
CA ILE A 48 -6.58 8.90 -3.87
C ILE A 48 -5.99 7.83 -2.96
N SER A 49 -6.76 6.78 -2.69
CA SER A 49 -6.38 5.75 -1.72
C SER A 49 -6.42 4.36 -2.32
N SER A 50 -5.55 3.48 -1.84
CA SER A 50 -5.80 2.06 -1.94
C SER A 50 -7.17 1.73 -1.35
N ASP A 51 -7.89 0.82 -1.99
CA ASP A 51 -9.21 0.35 -1.55
C ASP A 51 -9.15 -0.68 -0.41
N LEU A 52 -7.93 -1.10 0.01
CA LEU A 52 -7.79 -1.96 1.19
C LEU A 52 -8.21 -1.22 2.46
N PRO A 53 -9.00 -1.85 3.36
CA PRO A 53 -9.65 -1.17 4.48
C PRO A 53 -8.71 -0.37 5.39
N ARG A 54 -7.45 -0.81 5.56
CA ARG A 54 -6.45 -0.09 6.34
C ARG A 54 -6.03 1.26 5.73
N CYS A 55 -6.23 1.43 4.41
CA CYS A 55 -6.01 2.70 3.71
C CYS A 55 -7.30 3.49 3.55
N SER A 56 -8.37 2.83 3.04
CA SER A 56 -9.60 3.52 2.65
C SER A 56 -10.27 4.23 3.83
N ARG A 57 -10.32 3.58 5.01
CA ARG A 57 -10.89 4.20 6.21
C ARG A 57 -10.17 5.47 6.63
N LEU A 58 -8.82 5.44 6.68
CA LEU A 58 -8.05 6.63 6.98
C LEU A 58 -8.25 7.72 5.92
N ALA A 59 -8.32 7.33 4.65
CA ALA A 59 -8.53 8.28 3.56
C ALA A 59 -9.89 8.95 3.60
N GLU A 60 -10.94 8.21 3.97
CA GLU A 60 -12.29 8.72 4.15
C GLU A 60 -12.36 9.73 5.31
N ASP A 61 -11.80 9.38 6.48
CA ASP A 61 -11.75 10.27 7.64
C ASP A 61 -10.96 11.57 7.34
N LEU A 62 -9.84 11.45 6.62
CA LEU A 62 -9.06 12.62 6.19
C LEU A 62 -9.80 13.47 5.15
N ALA A 63 -10.55 12.84 4.25
CA ALA A 63 -11.35 13.56 3.26
C ALA A 63 -12.47 14.37 3.94
N ASP A 64 -13.14 13.79 4.92
CA ASP A 64 -14.14 14.47 5.73
C ASP A 64 -13.52 15.62 6.52
N PHE A 65 -12.36 15.41 7.14
CA PHE A 65 -11.65 16.43 7.91
C PHE A 65 -11.23 17.65 7.06
N TRP A 66 -10.74 17.41 5.84
CA TRP A 66 -10.30 18.49 4.94
C TRP A 66 -11.39 19.01 4.00
N GLY A 67 -12.56 18.38 3.97
CA GLY A 67 -13.66 18.75 3.07
C GLY A 67 -13.32 18.53 1.61
N CYS A 68 -12.57 17.47 1.28
CA CYS A 68 -12.16 17.16 -0.08
C CYS A 68 -12.69 15.78 -0.55
N MET A 69 -12.56 15.48 -1.84
CA MET A 69 -13.01 14.20 -2.39
C MET A 69 -11.99 13.11 -2.18
N VAL A 70 -12.48 11.88 -1.90
CA VAL A 70 -11.68 10.67 -1.91
C VAL A 70 -12.05 9.79 -3.11
N LYS A 71 -11.02 9.22 -3.76
CA LYS A 71 -11.16 8.19 -4.80
C LYS A 71 -10.41 6.94 -4.39
N LEU A 72 -11.08 5.79 -4.39
CA LEU A 72 -10.45 4.51 -4.12
C LEU A 72 -9.93 3.88 -5.42
N SER A 73 -8.74 3.27 -5.33
CA SER A 73 -8.09 2.63 -6.48
C SER A 73 -7.39 1.33 -6.07
N PRO A 74 -7.79 0.17 -6.63
CA PRO A 74 -7.09 -1.09 -6.39
C PRO A 74 -5.65 -1.09 -6.95
N GLN A 75 -5.33 -0.16 -7.83
CA GLN A 75 -3.99 -0.01 -8.38
C GLN A 75 -2.98 0.54 -7.35
N LEU A 76 -3.44 1.09 -6.23
CA LEU A 76 -2.62 1.51 -5.10
C LEU A 76 -2.48 0.46 -4.00
N ARG A 77 -2.99 -0.76 -4.19
CA ARG A 77 -2.79 -1.86 -3.22
C ARG A 77 -1.33 -2.22 -3.07
N GLU A 78 -0.97 -2.80 -1.93
CA GLU A 78 0.34 -3.42 -1.71
C GLU A 78 0.58 -4.55 -2.71
N MET A 79 1.82 -5.00 -2.82
CA MET A 79 2.19 -6.14 -3.65
C MET A 79 1.30 -7.35 -3.30
N ASN A 80 0.80 -8.02 -4.35
CA ASN A 80 0.06 -9.26 -4.19
C ASN A 80 1.05 -10.41 -4.01
N PHE A 81 1.08 -11.00 -2.81
CA PHE A 81 1.93 -12.16 -2.52
C PHE A 81 1.26 -13.51 -2.84
N GLY A 82 0.07 -13.50 -3.45
CA GLY A 82 -0.61 -14.71 -3.90
C GLY A 82 -0.83 -15.72 -2.78
N ASP A 83 -0.41 -16.97 -3.00
CA ASP A 83 -0.61 -18.07 -2.05
C ASP A 83 0.18 -17.89 -0.73
N TRP A 84 1.16 -16.99 -0.70
CA TRP A 84 1.93 -16.69 0.51
C TRP A 84 1.30 -15.58 1.36
N ASP A 85 0.32 -14.86 0.84
CA ASP A 85 -0.30 -13.74 1.56
C ASP A 85 -1.08 -14.23 2.79
N GLY A 86 -0.68 -13.76 3.96
CA GLY A 86 -1.27 -14.15 5.24
C GLY A 86 -0.58 -15.30 5.96
N LEU A 87 0.38 -15.97 5.33
CA LEU A 87 1.19 -17.02 5.95
C LEU A 87 2.39 -16.42 6.70
N SER A 88 2.88 -17.11 7.73
CA SER A 88 4.16 -16.79 8.33
C SER A 88 5.32 -17.18 7.39
N TYR A 89 6.46 -16.54 7.56
CA TYR A 89 7.64 -16.88 6.77
C TYR A 89 8.11 -18.32 7.00
N ASP A 90 7.91 -18.86 8.20
CA ASP A 90 8.21 -20.26 8.53
C ASP A 90 7.27 -21.22 7.79
N GLU A 91 5.95 -20.95 7.80
CA GLU A 91 4.98 -21.75 7.02
C GLU A 91 5.27 -21.73 5.53
N ILE A 92 5.68 -20.59 4.96
CA ILE A 92 6.06 -20.49 3.56
C ILE A 92 7.32 -21.34 3.29
N ASP A 93 8.34 -21.25 4.15
CA ASP A 93 9.58 -22.03 3.99
C ASP A 93 9.33 -23.53 4.18
N GLU A 94 8.41 -23.94 5.05
CA GLU A 94 8.05 -25.34 5.27
C GLU A 94 7.23 -25.94 4.11
N THR A 95 6.28 -25.18 3.58
CA THR A 95 5.30 -25.69 2.60
C THR A 95 5.73 -25.46 1.15
N ASP A 96 6.57 -24.45 0.90
CA ASP A 96 6.96 -24.02 -0.45
C ASP A 96 8.45 -23.62 -0.54
N HIS A 97 9.30 -24.38 0.15
CA HIS A 97 10.73 -24.10 0.32
C HIS A 97 11.44 -23.69 -0.98
N VAL A 98 11.24 -24.46 -2.06
CA VAL A 98 11.98 -24.26 -3.32
C VAL A 98 11.66 -22.90 -3.93
N ARG A 99 10.38 -22.54 -4.06
CA ARG A 99 9.96 -21.25 -4.64
C ARG A 99 10.27 -20.09 -3.69
N TRP A 100 10.10 -20.29 -2.38
CA TRP A 100 10.45 -19.31 -1.39
C TRP A 100 11.94 -18.94 -1.43
N ARG A 101 12.83 -19.93 -1.48
CA ARG A 101 14.28 -19.70 -1.60
C ARG A 101 14.67 -19.06 -2.92
N ALA A 102 14.05 -19.47 -4.04
CA ALA A 102 14.26 -18.84 -5.33
C ALA A 102 13.86 -17.35 -5.26
N TRP A 103 12.71 -17.04 -4.71
CA TRP A 103 12.24 -15.67 -4.53
C TRP A 103 13.15 -14.87 -3.59
N CYS A 104 13.55 -15.38 -2.45
CA CYS A 104 14.47 -14.71 -1.53
C CYS A 104 15.80 -14.34 -2.21
N ASN A 105 16.29 -15.19 -3.09
CA ASN A 105 17.56 -14.96 -3.80
C ASN A 105 17.39 -14.01 -5.01
N ASN A 106 16.24 -14.03 -5.67
CA ASN A 106 16.01 -13.34 -6.94
C ASN A 106 14.62 -12.67 -7.00
N TRP A 107 14.19 -12.00 -5.94
CA TRP A 107 12.86 -11.35 -5.85
C TRP A 107 12.57 -10.36 -6.98
N MET A 108 13.60 -9.86 -7.67
CA MET A 108 13.47 -8.97 -8.82
C MET A 108 12.90 -9.67 -10.05
N THR A 109 13.15 -10.98 -10.21
CA THR A 109 12.76 -11.78 -11.38
C THR A 109 11.71 -12.84 -11.05
N GLU A 110 11.72 -13.31 -9.81
CA GLU A 110 10.77 -14.31 -9.33
C GLU A 110 9.46 -13.67 -8.85
N ALA A 111 8.36 -14.42 -8.93
CA ALA A 111 7.07 -14.00 -8.42
C ALA A 111 6.55 -15.02 -7.38
N PRO A 112 5.84 -14.56 -6.34
CA PRO A 112 5.08 -15.46 -5.47
C PRO A 112 4.05 -16.26 -6.27
N PRO A 113 3.78 -17.52 -5.92
CA PRO A 113 2.77 -18.32 -6.62
C PRO A 113 1.38 -17.67 -6.53
N GLY A 114 0.73 -17.46 -7.67
CA GLY A 114 -0.55 -16.74 -7.73
C GLY A 114 -0.47 -15.24 -7.42
N GLY A 115 0.74 -14.72 -7.16
CA GLY A 115 0.99 -13.30 -6.87
C GLY A 115 1.50 -12.52 -8.08
N GLU A 116 1.98 -11.31 -7.83
CA GLU A 116 2.54 -10.44 -8.87
C GLU A 116 4.09 -10.39 -8.79
N SER A 117 4.73 -10.33 -9.96
CA SER A 117 6.16 -10.02 -10.06
C SER A 117 6.40 -8.52 -9.79
N ILE A 118 7.65 -8.14 -9.57
CA ILE A 118 8.04 -6.71 -9.45
C ILE A 118 7.68 -5.93 -10.72
N ASP A 119 7.81 -6.55 -11.89
CA ASP A 119 7.43 -5.90 -13.16
C ASP A 119 5.92 -5.66 -13.25
N GLN A 120 5.10 -6.62 -12.83
CA GLN A 120 3.65 -6.47 -12.80
C GLN A 120 3.24 -5.40 -11.77
N PHE A 121 3.84 -5.43 -10.57
CA PHE A 121 3.65 -4.42 -9.53
C PHE A 121 4.00 -3.03 -10.03
N SER A 122 5.20 -2.85 -10.60
CA SER A 122 5.67 -1.58 -11.10
C SER A 122 4.83 -1.06 -12.28
N THR A 123 4.46 -1.95 -13.20
CA THR A 123 3.60 -1.62 -14.35
C THR A 123 2.23 -1.13 -13.89
N ARG A 124 1.65 -1.78 -12.87
CA ARG A 124 0.37 -1.39 -12.29
C ARG A 124 0.40 0.04 -11.74
N ILE A 125 1.46 0.38 -11.00
CA ILE A 125 1.62 1.72 -10.42
C ILE A 125 1.89 2.77 -11.50
N VAL A 126 2.70 2.46 -12.50
CA VAL A 126 2.95 3.38 -13.64
C VAL A 126 1.66 3.64 -14.43
N LYS A 127 0.85 2.60 -14.69
CA LYS A 127 -0.46 2.76 -15.32
C LYS A 127 -1.37 3.66 -14.50
N PHE A 128 -1.40 3.49 -13.17
CA PHE A 128 -2.14 4.37 -12.27
C PHE A 128 -1.69 5.83 -12.41
N LEU A 129 -0.39 6.11 -12.33
CA LEU A 129 0.13 7.46 -12.44
C LEU A 129 -0.20 8.11 -13.79
N THR A 130 -0.14 7.34 -14.86
CA THR A 130 -0.44 7.82 -16.22
C THR A 130 -1.93 8.11 -16.41
N ALA A 131 -2.79 7.27 -15.87
CA ALA A 131 -4.25 7.42 -15.99
C ALA A 131 -4.80 8.53 -15.08
N GLU A 132 -4.39 8.52 -13.80
CA GLU A 132 -4.92 9.45 -12.80
C GLU A 132 -4.28 10.84 -12.86
N ARG A 133 -3.04 10.94 -13.36
CA ARG A 133 -2.26 12.18 -13.43
C ARG A 133 -2.43 13.00 -12.15
N PRO A 134 -1.98 12.51 -11.00
CA PRO A 134 -2.15 13.23 -9.76
C PRO A 134 -1.61 14.65 -9.89
N CYS A 135 -2.48 15.63 -9.60
CA CYS A 135 -2.12 17.04 -9.66
C CYS A 135 -1.47 17.51 -8.35
N GLU A 136 -1.10 18.79 -8.30
CA GLU A 136 -0.63 19.40 -7.06
C GLU A 136 -1.66 19.26 -5.93
N HIS A 137 -1.16 19.15 -4.70
CA HIS A 137 -1.95 18.98 -3.49
C HIS A 137 -2.84 17.72 -3.50
N THR A 138 -2.36 16.64 -4.16
CA THR A 138 -2.97 15.32 -4.07
C THR A 138 -2.29 14.52 -2.96
N VAL A 139 -3.08 13.87 -2.12
CA VAL A 139 -2.60 12.87 -1.14
C VAL A 139 -2.84 11.47 -1.70
N LEU A 140 -1.82 10.62 -1.65
CA LEU A 140 -1.92 9.19 -1.96
C LEU A 140 -1.84 8.39 -0.66
N VAL A 141 -2.94 7.77 -0.24
CA VAL A 141 -2.96 6.88 0.93
C VAL A 141 -2.74 5.45 0.45
N THR A 142 -1.61 4.86 0.83
CA THR A 142 -1.17 3.59 0.26
C THR A 142 -0.27 2.78 1.21
N HIS A 143 0.60 1.95 0.68
CA HIS A 143 1.41 0.95 1.38
C HIS A 143 2.91 1.21 1.19
N ALA A 144 3.72 0.57 2.04
CA ALA A 144 5.17 0.78 2.05
C ALA A 144 5.84 0.43 0.72
N GLY A 145 5.44 -0.66 0.05
CA GLY A 145 6.00 -1.06 -1.24
C GLY A 145 5.73 -0.02 -2.32
N VAL A 146 4.49 0.46 -2.40
CA VAL A 146 4.10 1.52 -3.37
C VAL A 146 4.85 2.82 -3.10
N ILE A 147 4.96 3.23 -1.83
CA ILE A 147 5.69 4.46 -1.47
C ILE A 147 7.15 4.35 -1.87
N ARG A 148 7.82 3.23 -1.55
CA ARG A 148 9.22 3.00 -1.95
C ARG A 148 9.40 3.09 -3.47
N PHE A 149 8.49 2.48 -4.23
CA PHE A 149 8.54 2.56 -5.69
C PHE A 149 8.41 3.99 -6.19
N LEU A 150 7.51 4.79 -5.60
CA LEU A 150 7.31 6.19 -5.99
C LEU A 150 8.50 7.09 -5.65
N GLN A 151 9.28 6.76 -4.62
CA GLN A 151 10.45 7.54 -4.19
C GLN A 151 11.69 7.32 -5.05
N VAL A 152 11.77 6.20 -5.78
CA VAL A 152 12.94 5.84 -6.62
C VAL A 152 12.80 6.41 -8.05
N LYS A 153 11.64 6.93 -8.41
CA LYS A 153 11.33 7.55 -9.70
C LYS A 153 11.32 9.08 -9.61
#